data_303051944ceee5cb25fc85eead97e996
#
_entry.id   303051944ceee5cb25fc85eead97e996
#
_cell.length_a   1.000
_cell.length_b   1.000
_cell.length_c   1.000
_cell.angle_alpha   90.00
_cell.angle_beta   90.00
_cell.angle_gamma   90.00
#
_symmetry.space_group_name_H-M   'P 1'
#
loop_
_entity.id
_entity.type
_entity.pdbx_description
1 polymer ?
#
loop_
_entity_poly.entity_id
_entity_poly.type
_entity_poly.pdbx_seq_one_letter_code
_entity_poly.pdbx_strand_id
1 'polypeptide(L)'
;MLALAAACSQEAPPASPDAEAQAPAAEETAAEAKAASKDKLEAMRAQFAVVDMDADTSFLTDEQRQVVNKLNQVGNLMSEIYLRQRSEMNPEWRAEIAAGGDELLLEMFDLHFGPWDTLDHNKPFYGDQEMPEGAAFYPADMTKEEFAKWVVDHPEDEEAFTSGYTVIRRTEDGGLEAIPYSEYYREWLEPAAALMREAAAITTNESLKKFLTLRAEAFLTDDYYESEMAWMDLEGPIEAAIGPYEVYTDNLFGYKTAFEAFITIKNPEESAALAKYKDYLRDMEANLPVEESYKNFKRGFESPIAVTYQVHGGGDNVPGVQTIAFNLPNDERVREAKGAKKVLLNNVLGAKFERILAPMAEDILVADQAPLLMKKYMSGETLFHELSHSLGPGTIVVDGEETTVSARLQELYTMTEEGKADVMGAYNILYMMERGELPEAEKNNFLATYFVGLFRAMRFGINEAHGKGAAFQYTYFKDAGAFTVESGKYRLDFAKLEQAISDLTRDIVVIQGDGDYEKAKAFLGEYAKLDANAQNAIASLTHLPVDIQPVYEDEI
;
A
#
# COMPACT_ATOMS: atom_id res chain seq x y z
N MET A 1 90.95 9.65 23.61
CA MET A 1 91.75 9.03 22.56
C MET A 1 90.89 8.86 21.34
N LEU A 2 91.14 9.62 20.42
CA LEU A 2 91.21 9.70 18.99
C LEU A 2 91.14 8.36 18.27
N ALA A 3 90.31 8.32 17.22
CA ALA A 3 90.60 7.89 15.83
C ALA A 3 89.29 8.00 15.03
N LEU A 4 89.23 8.90 14.24
CA LEU A 4 89.48 9.10 12.79
C LEU A 4 88.65 8.25 11.82
N ALA A 5 88.04 9.01 10.96
CA ALA A 5 87.15 8.76 9.85
C ALA A 5 87.70 7.87 8.73
N ALA A 6 86.84 7.25 7.97
CA ALA A 6 87.04 7.04 6.53
C ALA A 6 85.71 7.11 5.82
N ALA A 7 85.59 8.06 4.93
CA ALA A 7 84.52 8.20 3.98
C ALA A 7 84.70 7.23 2.81
N CYS A 8 83.69 6.51 2.43
CA CYS A 8 83.59 5.89 1.11
C CYS A 8 82.30 6.39 0.43
N SER A 9 82.53 7.16 -0.60
CA SER A 9 81.55 7.55 -1.58
C SER A 9 81.08 6.33 -2.37
N GLN A 10 79.75 6.06 -2.39
CA GLN A 10 79.13 5.19 -3.38
C GLN A 10 78.09 6.01 -4.19
N GLU A 11 78.34 5.96 -5.47
CA GLU A 11 77.41 6.53 -6.51
C GLU A 11 76.04 5.95 -6.41
N ALA A 12 75.02 6.81 -6.60
CA ALA A 12 73.66 6.43 -6.71
C ALA A 12 73.38 5.82 -8.11
N PRO A 13 72.54 4.75 -8.20
CA PRO A 13 72.09 4.24 -9.50
C PRO A 13 71.05 5.19 -10.15
N PRO A 14 70.92 5.15 -11.51
CA PRO A 14 70.09 6.08 -12.24
C PRO A 14 68.61 5.81 -11.95
N ALA A 15 67.80 6.88 -11.90
CA ALA A 15 66.37 6.87 -11.74
C ALA A 15 65.69 6.18 -12.92
N SER A 16 64.82 5.23 -12.64
CA SER A 16 63.85 4.66 -13.63
C SER A 16 62.76 5.68 -13.93
N PRO A 17 62.41 5.89 -15.20
CA PRO A 17 61.24 6.66 -15.54
C PRO A 17 60.05 5.68 -15.51
N ASP A 18 59.10 5.90 -14.63
CA ASP A 18 57.67 5.50 -14.70
C ASP A 18 57.09 5.56 -13.27
N ALA A 19 56.88 6.79 -12.78
CA ALA A 19 55.89 7.05 -11.77
C ALA A 19 54.68 7.64 -12.52
N GLU A 20 53.72 6.77 -12.91
CA GLU A 20 52.37 7.24 -13.21
C GLU A 20 51.88 8.01 -12.00
N ALA A 21 51.58 9.29 -12.23
CA ALA A 21 50.92 10.11 -11.22
C ALA A 21 49.51 9.50 -11.00
N GLN A 22 49.34 8.83 -9.87
CA GLN A 22 48.02 8.54 -9.34
C GLN A 22 47.31 9.88 -9.21
N ALA A 23 46.17 10.03 -9.95
CA ALA A 23 45.24 11.13 -9.72
C ALA A 23 44.88 11.15 -8.21
N PRO A 24 44.78 12.33 -7.60
CA PRO A 24 44.34 12.41 -6.21
C PRO A 24 42.95 11.72 -6.14
N ALA A 25 42.81 10.80 -5.17
CA ALA A 25 41.49 10.26 -4.83
C ALA A 25 40.57 11.47 -4.60
N ALA A 26 39.40 11.46 -5.25
CA ALA A 26 38.38 12.47 -4.99
C ALA A 26 38.12 12.48 -3.48
N GLU A 27 38.12 13.64 -2.85
CA GLU A 27 37.70 13.77 -1.45
C GLU A 27 36.24 13.33 -1.38
N GLU A 28 35.99 12.30 -0.57
CA GLU A 28 34.64 11.81 -0.28
C GLU A 28 33.79 12.95 0.33
N THR A 29 32.61 13.20 -0.21
CA THR A 29 31.74 14.25 0.34
C THR A 29 31.16 13.82 1.69
N ALA A 30 30.72 14.78 2.52
CA ALA A 30 30.11 14.48 3.80
C ALA A 30 28.83 13.58 3.65
N ALA A 31 28.14 13.69 2.53
CA ALA A 31 26.98 12.87 2.21
C ALA A 31 27.40 11.42 1.86
N GLU A 32 28.44 11.23 1.05
CA GLU A 32 28.96 9.90 0.68
C GLU A 32 29.45 9.12 1.90
N ALA A 33 30.08 9.79 2.88
CA ALA A 33 30.52 9.14 4.11
C ALA A 33 29.38 8.60 5.00
N LYS A 34 28.16 9.09 4.81
CA LYS A 34 26.94 8.64 5.52
C LYS A 34 26.12 7.63 4.72
N ALA A 35 26.34 7.51 3.42
CA ALA A 35 25.54 6.70 2.53
C ALA A 35 25.88 5.21 2.62
N ALA A 36 24.88 4.37 2.33
CA ALA A 36 25.12 2.95 2.03
C ALA A 36 26.02 2.83 0.78
N SER A 37 26.69 1.68 0.64
CA SER A 37 27.53 1.46 -0.54
C SER A 37 26.71 1.53 -1.84
N LYS A 38 27.37 1.95 -2.93
CA LYS A 38 26.75 2.04 -4.25
C LYS A 38 26.09 0.72 -4.67
N ASP A 39 26.75 -0.42 -4.46
CA ASP A 39 26.20 -1.75 -4.78
C ASP A 39 24.89 -2.02 -4.02
N LYS A 40 24.79 -1.57 -2.74
CA LYS A 40 23.55 -1.68 -1.96
C LYS A 40 22.45 -0.79 -2.53
N LEU A 41 22.76 0.46 -2.86
CA LEU A 41 21.78 1.38 -3.46
C LEU A 41 21.28 0.89 -4.83
N GLU A 42 22.19 0.36 -5.66
CA GLU A 42 21.80 -0.26 -6.95
C GLU A 42 20.90 -1.49 -6.74
N ALA A 43 21.18 -2.32 -5.75
CA ALA A 43 20.33 -3.46 -5.41
C ALA A 43 18.95 -3.04 -4.90
N MET A 44 18.87 -1.99 -4.08
CA MET A 44 17.61 -1.40 -3.62
C MET A 44 16.83 -0.81 -4.81
N ARG A 45 17.51 -0.04 -5.68
CA ARG A 45 16.90 0.56 -6.87
C ARG A 45 16.29 -0.48 -7.81
N ALA A 46 16.97 -1.62 -7.98
CA ALA A 46 16.52 -2.72 -8.82
C ALA A 46 15.23 -3.41 -8.31
N GLN A 47 14.82 -3.14 -7.06
CA GLN A 47 13.56 -3.66 -6.52
C GLN A 47 12.32 -2.94 -7.08
N PHE A 48 12.50 -1.81 -7.76
CA PHE A 48 11.42 -1.02 -8.34
C PHE A 48 11.52 -0.97 -9.87
N ALA A 49 10.49 -1.43 -10.57
CA ALA A 49 10.37 -1.23 -12.01
C ALA A 49 9.83 0.17 -12.31
N VAL A 50 10.58 0.96 -13.05
CA VAL A 50 10.06 2.26 -13.56
C VAL A 50 9.00 1.99 -14.61
N VAL A 51 7.86 2.64 -14.47
CA VAL A 51 6.73 2.52 -15.40
C VAL A 51 6.15 3.89 -15.70
N ASP A 52 6.18 4.29 -16.97
CA ASP A 52 5.40 5.44 -17.43
C ASP A 52 3.92 5.08 -17.34
N MET A 53 3.16 5.86 -16.58
CA MET A 53 1.77 5.57 -16.25
C MET A 53 0.84 6.23 -17.28
N ASP A 54 0.72 5.59 -18.43
CA ASP A 54 -0.21 6.04 -19.46
C ASP A 54 -1.66 5.83 -19.01
N ALA A 55 -2.47 6.89 -19.08
CA ALA A 55 -3.91 6.82 -18.91
C ALA A 55 -4.58 7.44 -20.15
N ASP A 56 -5.62 6.77 -20.67
CA ASP A 56 -6.42 7.39 -21.72
C ASP A 56 -7.20 8.59 -21.17
N THR A 57 -6.73 9.76 -21.48
CA THR A 57 -7.36 11.04 -21.11
C THR A 57 -8.22 11.63 -22.23
N SER A 58 -8.38 10.94 -23.37
CA SER A 58 -9.05 11.45 -24.56
C SER A 58 -10.53 11.79 -24.36
N PHE A 59 -11.17 11.16 -23.39
CA PHE A 59 -12.57 11.41 -23.05
C PHE A 59 -12.78 12.64 -22.15
N LEU A 60 -11.71 13.21 -21.58
CA LEU A 60 -11.79 14.41 -20.75
C LEU A 60 -11.95 15.67 -21.60
N THR A 61 -12.77 16.60 -21.16
CA THR A 61 -12.86 17.95 -21.72
C THR A 61 -11.65 18.79 -21.30
N ASP A 62 -11.41 19.91 -22.01
CA ASP A 62 -10.34 20.87 -21.65
C ASP A 62 -10.53 21.42 -20.23
N GLU A 63 -11.79 21.64 -19.79
CA GLU A 63 -12.13 22.03 -18.43
C GLU A 63 -11.65 20.98 -17.42
N GLN A 64 -11.99 19.70 -17.66
CA GLN A 64 -11.63 18.60 -16.78
C GLN A 64 -10.11 18.40 -16.68
N ARG A 65 -9.36 18.55 -17.79
CA ARG A 65 -7.90 18.51 -17.76
C ARG A 65 -7.33 19.63 -16.90
N GLN A 66 -7.84 20.86 -17.03
CA GLN A 66 -7.40 21.98 -16.20
C GLN A 66 -7.66 21.72 -14.71
N VAL A 67 -8.78 21.09 -14.37
CA VAL A 67 -9.08 20.69 -12.99
C VAL A 67 -8.07 19.66 -12.51
N VAL A 68 -7.82 18.59 -13.27
CA VAL A 68 -6.84 17.55 -12.91
C VAL A 68 -5.45 18.15 -12.72
N ASN A 69 -4.99 19.01 -13.62
CA ASN A 69 -3.67 19.65 -13.51
C ASN A 69 -3.53 20.53 -12.26
N LYS A 70 -4.63 21.11 -11.77
CA LYS A 70 -4.63 21.81 -10.48
C LYS A 70 -4.57 20.83 -9.31
N LEU A 71 -5.27 19.70 -9.39
CA LEU A 71 -5.23 18.67 -8.37
C LEU A 71 -3.85 17.98 -8.29
N ASN A 72 -3.14 17.83 -9.41
CA ASN A 72 -1.75 17.35 -9.43
C ASN A 72 -0.85 18.27 -8.59
N GLN A 73 -1.01 19.61 -8.73
CA GLN A 73 -0.29 20.57 -7.88
C GLN A 73 -0.64 20.43 -6.40
N VAL A 74 -1.91 20.12 -6.06
CA VAL A 74 -2.29 19.81 -4.67
C VAL A 74 -1.61 18.53 -4.19
N GLY A 75 -1.54 17.48 -5.03
CA GLY A 75 -0.82 16.24 -4.73
C GLY A 75 0.65 16.47 -4.39
N ASN A 76 1.33 17.37 -5.12
CA ASN A 76 2.70 17.75 -4.83
C ASN A 76 2.85 18.43 -3.45
N LEU A 77 1.86 19.24 -3.03
CA LEU A 77 1.85 19.84 -1.69
C LEU A 77 1.61 18.79 -0.59
N MET A 78 0.80 17.76 -0.85
CA MET A 78 0.65 16.63 0.08
C MET A 78 1.96 15.87 0.24
N SER A 79 2.75 15.72 -0.82
CA SER A 79 4.09 15.12 -0.77
C SER A 79 5.06 15.95 0.10
N GLU A 80 5.00 17.27 0.03
CA GLU A 80 5.82 18.15 0.88
C GLU A 80 5.45 18.02 2.36
N ILE A 81 4.17 17.85 2.67
CA ILE A 81 3.72 17.59 4.05
C ILE A 81 4.19 16.21 4.50
N TYR A 82 3.96 15.18 3.70
CA TYR A 82 4.29 13.81 4.06
C TYR A 82 5.81 13.60 4.27
N LEU A 83 6.64 14.25 3.46
CA LEU A 83 8.10 14.24 3.64
C LEU A 83 8.47 14.67 5.08
N ARG A 84 7.75 15.68 5.62
CA ARG A 84 7.94 16.18 7.00
C ARG A 84 7.23 15.33 8.06
N GLN A 85 6.12 14.68 7.71
CA GLN A 85 5.46 13.72 8.60
C GLN A 85 6.33 12.48 8.86
N ARG A 86 7.14 12.07 7.88
CA ARG A 86 8.13 11.00 8.09
C ARG A 86 9.31 11.45 8.97
N SER A 87 9.85 12.64 8.70
CA SER A 87 10.88 13.28 9.55
C SER A 87 10.97 14.77 9.23
N GLU A 88 11.02 15.59 10.26
CA GLU A 88 11.29 17.03 10.12
C GLU A 88 12.68 17.34 9.51
N MET A 89 13.61 16.40 9.64
CA MET A 89 14.96 16.51 9.09
C MET A 89 15.06 16.17 7.59
N ASN A 90 14.03 15.55 7.04
CA ASN A 90 14.06 15.11 5.64
C ASN A 90 14.38 16.22 4.63
N PRO A 91 13.85 17.45 4.74
CA PRO A 91 14.22 18.53 3.83
C PRO A 91 15.71 18.91 3.90
N GLU A 92 16.31 18.89 5.09
CA GLU A 92 17.73 19.20 5.29
C GLU A 92 18.61 18.06 4.73
N TRP A 93 18.29 16.81 5.04
CA TRP A 93 19.01 15.65 4.51
C TRP A 93 18.93 15.58 2.98
N ARG A 94 17.75 15.84 2.41
CA ARG A 94 17.58 15.91 0.95
C ARG A 94 18.49 16.96 0.34
N ALA A 95 18.55 18.15 0.93
CA ALA A 95 19.41 19.23 0.47
C ALA A 95 20.90 18.89 0.60
N GLU A 96 21.32 18.23 1.68
CA GLU A 96 22.70 17.75 1.89
C GLU A 96 23.08 16.72 0.80
N ILE A 97 22.22 15.75 0.54
CA ILE A 97 22.41 14.72 -0.50
C ILE A 97 22.51 15.36 -1.89
N ALA A 98 21.58 16.26 -2.23
CA ALA A 98 21.60 16.97 -3.50
C ALA A 98 22.87 17.80 -3.71
N ALA A 99 23.37 18.44 -2.65
CA ALA A 99 24.62 19.20 -2.69
C ALA A 99 25.85 18.28 -2.84
N GLY A 100 25.76 17.03 -2.38
CA GLY A 100 26.81 15.99 -2.54
C GLY A 100 26.95 15.50 -3.99
N GLY A 101 25.90 15.60 -4.81
CA GLY A 101 25.91 15.26 -6.24
C GLY A 101 25.81 13.75 -6.53
N ASP A 102 25.46 12.91 -5.55
CA ASP A 102 25.13 11.50 -5.77
C ASP A 102 23.67 11.38 -6.24
N GLU A 103 23.48 11.26 -7.55
CA GLU A 103 22.15 11.17 -8.19
C GLU A 103 21.38 9.91 -7.75
N LEU A 104 22.06 8.77 -7.58
CA LEU A 104 21.41 7.53 -7.16
C LEU A 104 20.92 7.62 -5.70
N LEU A 105 21.74 8.17 -4.81
CA LEU A 105 21.35 8.37 -3.41
C LEU A 105 20.15 9.33 -3.31
N LEU A 106 20.15 10.41 -4.10
CA LEU A 106 19.03 11.36 -4.15
C LEU A 106 17.76 10.70 -4.68
N GLU A 107 17.87 9.92 -5.77
CA GLU A 107 16.74 9.14 -6.32
C GLU A 107 16.17 8.18 -5.26
N MET A 108 17.03 7.47 -4.53
CA MET A 108 16.58 6.55 -3.47
C MET A 108 15.91 7.30 -2.32
N PHE A 109 16.47 8.45 -1.92
CA PHE A 109 15.87 9.28 -0.88
C PHE A 109 14.46 9.76 -1.29
N ASP A 110 14.30 10.25 -2.52
CA ASP A 110 13.02 10.73 -3.04
C ASP A 110 12.02 9.58 -3.18
N LEU A 111 12.45 8.41 -3.65
CA LEU A 111 11.61 7.20 -3.80
C LEU A 111 11.05 6.71 -2.46
N HIS A 112 11.83 6.82 -1.38
CA HIS A 112 11.45 6.36 -0.05
C HIS A 112 10.94 7.48 0.87
N PHE A 113 10.88 8.74 0.40
CA PHE A 113 10.54 9.91 1.23
C PHE A 113 11.34 9.98 2.52
N GLY A 114 12.64 9.78 2.42
CA GLY A 114 13.56 9.82 3.55
C GLY A 114 14.69 8.79 3.45
N PRO A 115 15.53 8.69 4.47
CA PRO A 115 16.74 7.88 4.45
C PRO A 115 16.51 6.40 4.77
N TRP A 116 15.27 5.91 4.74
CA TRP A 116 14.90 4.57 5.20
C TRP A 116 14.27 3.73 4.09
N ASP A 117 14.74 2.49 3.97
CA ASP A 117 14.24 1.51 3.01
C ASP A 117 12.85 1.02 3.40
N THR A 118 11.83 1.47 2.69
CA THR A 118 10.43 1.11 2.93
C THR A 118 10.12 -0.37 2.61
N LEU A 119 10.99 -1.07 1.88
CA LEU A 119 10.86 -2.50 1.59
C LEU A 119 11.64 -3.39 2.59
N ASP A 120 12.52 -2.81 3.42
CA ASP A 120 13.28 -3.53 4.44
C ASP A 120 13.10 -2.92 5.84
N HIS A 121 11.86 -2.89 6.32
CA HIS A 121 11.49 -2.47 7.67
C HIS A 121 12.05 -1.10 8.07
N ASN A 122 12.09 -0.15 7.16
CA ASN A 122 12.63 1.20 7.35
C ASN A 122 14.09 1.20 7.86
N LYS A 123 14.92 0.24 7.44
CA LYS A 123 16.35 0.28 7.73
C LYS A 123 17.02 1.48 7.08
N PRO A 124 17.90 2.20 7.78
CA PRO A 124 18.56 3.36 7.21
C PRO A 124 19.54 2.96 6.09
N PHE A 125 19.54 3.71 5.01
CA PHE A 125 20.53 3.66 3.93
C PHE A 125 21.35 4.97 3.84
N TYR A 126 20.94 6.00 4.58
CA TYR A 126 21.67 7.23 4.77
C TYR A 126 21.66 7.63 6.25
N GLY A 127 22.84 7.87 6.84
CA GLY A 127 22.97 8.00 8.28
C GLY A 127 22.81 6.67 9.01
N ASP A 128 22.71 6.76 10.34
CA ASP A 128 22.57 5.63 11.26
C ASP A 128 21.31 5.74 12.15
N GLN A 129 20.51 6.78 11.93
CA GLN A 129 19.32 7.04 12.72
C GLN A 129 18.19 6.11 12.29
N GLU A 130 17.67 5.34 13.23
CA GLU A 130 16.43 4.57 13.02
C GLU A 130 15.23 5.52 12.90
N MET A 131 14.23 5.13 12.13
CA MET A 131 12.98 5.88 12.03
C MET A 131 12.23 5.77 13.37
N PRO A 132 11.84 6.90 14.01
CA PRO A 132 11.06 6.85 15.23
C PRO A 132 9.70 6.13 14.99
N GLU A 133 9.24 5.32 15.96
CA GLU A 133 7.94 4.61 15.83
C GLU A 133 6.77 5.57 15.57
N GLY A 134 6.77 6.75 16.18
CA GLY A 134 5.77 7.79 15.96
C GLY A 134 6.08 8.73 14.80
N ALA A 135 7.08 8.40 13.94
CA ALA A 135 7.57 9.29 12.88
C ALA A 135 7.78 10.73 13.39
N ALA A 136 7.38 11.74 12.63
CA ALA A 136 7.41 13.13 13.09
C ALA A 136 6.06 13.64 13.62
N PHE A 137 5.12 12.76 13.94
CA PHE A 137 3.87 13.14 14.60
C PHE A 137 4.06 13.44 16.09
N TYR A 138 5.09 12.86 16.69
CA TYR A 138 5.44 13.01 18.11
C TYR A 138 6.91 13.43 18.27
N PRO A 139 7.33 13.90 19.46
CA PRO A 139 8.74 13.98 19.79
C PRO A 139 9.43 12.64 19.56
N ALA A 140 10.61 12.62 18.96
CA ALA A 140 11.32 11.39 18.58
C ALA A 140 11.62 10.45 19.77
N ASP A 141 11.67 10.99 20.98
CA ASP A 141 11.89 10.28 22.23
C ASP A 141 10.60 9.93 23.01
N MET A 142 9.42 10.18 22.40
CA MET A 142 8.12 9.89 23.03
C MET A 142 7.96 8.40 23.31
N THR A 143 7.52 8.06 24.52
CA THR A 143 7.16 6.70 24.90
C THR A 143 5.63 6.58 25.12
N LYS A 144 5.11 5.37 24.99
CA LYS A 144 3.68 5.09 25.27
C LYS A 144 3.31 5.44 26.71
N GLU A 145 4.22 5.18 27.64
CA GLU A 145 4.04 5.47 29.06
C GLU A 145 3.98 6.97 29.33
N GLU A 146 4.84 7.77 28.69
CA GLU A 146 4.83 9.24 28.83
C GLU A 146 3.52 9.82 28.30
N PHE A 147 3.11 9.42 27.09
CA PHE A 147 1.85 9.86 26.48
C PHE A 147 0.63 9.50 27.36
N ALA A 148 0.54 8.22 27.76
CA ALA A 148 -0.57 7.77 28.61
C ALA A 148 -0.61 8.52 29.95
N LYS A 149 0.56 8.77 30.55
CA LYS A 149 0.66 9.54 31.77
C LYS A 149 0.20 10.98 31.58
N TRP A 150 0.60 11.63 30.47
CA TRP A 150 0.18 12.99 30.15
C TRP A 150 -1.34 13.09 30.07
N VAL A 151 -1.98 12.23 29.29
CA VAL A 151 -3.46 12.19 29.11
C VAL A 151 -4.18 11.94 30.45
N VAL A 152 -3.63 11.10 31.33
CA VAL A 152 -4.21 10.87 32.67
C VAL A 152 -4.07 12.10 33.56
N ASP A 153 -2.93 12.79 33.49
CA ASP A 153 -2.66 13.98 34.32
C ASP A 153 -3.38 15.25 33.76
N HIS A 154 -3.69 15.26 32.44
CA HIS A 154 -4.33 16.37 31.71
C HIS A 154 -5.52 15.85 30.88
N PRO A 155 -6.62 15.42 31.51
CA PRO A 155 -7.76 14.83 30.79
C PRO A 155 -8.45 15.78 29.79
N GLU A 156 -8.25 17.09 29.95
CA GLU A 156 -8.70 18.11 28.99
C GLU A 156 -7.99 18.05 27.65
N ASP A 157 -6.79 17.48 27.59
CA ASP A 157 -5.98 17.34 26.38
C ASP A 157 -6.28 16.04 25.61
N GLU A 158 -6.99 15.06 26.19
CA GLU A 158 -7.18 13.72 25.64
C GLU A 158 -7.70 13.75 24.20
N GLU A 159 -8.74 14.54 23.92
CA GLU A 159 -9.32 14.66 22.58
C GLU A 159 -8.31 15.18 21.56
N ALA A 160 -7.55 16.22 21.88
CA ALA A 160 -6.54 16.80 21.01
C ALA A 160 -5.33 15.85 20.81
N PHE A 161 -4.92 15.13 21.86
CA PHE A 161 -3.78 14.22 21.82
C PHE A 161 -4.09 12.95 21.02
N THR A 162 -5.32 12.43 21.09
CA THR A 162 -5.76 11.25 20.35
C THR A 162 -6.32 11.56 18.97
N SER A 163 -6.53 12.85 18.63
CA SER A 163 -6.97 13.27 17.31
C SER A 163 -6.00 12.82 16.22
N GLY A 164 -6.55 12.35 15.09
CA GLY A 164 -5.79 12.02 13.88
C GLY A 164 -5.15 13.23 13.19
N TYR A 165 -5.55 14.44 13.57
CA TYR A 165 -5.23 15.69 12.86
C TYR A 165 -4.41 16.67 13.71
N THR A 166 -3.57 16.14 14.61
CA THR A 166 -2.65 16.95 15.42
C THR A 166 -1.26 16.34 15.45
N VAL A 167 -0.24 17.20 15.58
CA VAL A 167 1.11 16.79 15.97
C VAL A 167 1.34 17.09 17.44
N ILE A 168 2.10 16.24 18.13
CA ILE A 168 2.48 16.45 19.52
C ILE A 168 3.89 17.04 19.56
N ARG A 169 4.08 18.10 20.35
CA ARG A 169 5.37 18.78 20.50
C ARG A 169 5.71 19.02 21.95
N ARG A 170 7.00 19.18 22.25
CA ARG A 170 7.48 19.60 23.56
C ARG A 170 7.43 21.12 23.64
N THR A 171 6.86 21.63 24.74
CA THR A 171 6.88 23.05 25.05
C THR A 171 8.23 23.47 25.66
N GLU A 172 8.53 24.76 25.66
CA GLU A 172 9.80 25.29 26.22
C GLU A 172 9.98 25.00 27.72
N ASP A 173 8.89 24.88 28.48
CA ASP A 173 8.89 24.54 29.91
C ASP A 173 8.92 23.03 30.19
N GLY A 174 9.01 22.20 29.13
CA GLY A 174 9.14 20.74 29.22
C GLY A 174 7.79 20.01 29.28
N GLY A 175 6.67 20.70 29.04
CA GLY A 175 5.37 20.11 28.84
C GLY A 175 5.18 19.53 27.43
N LEU A 176 3.93 19.15 27.12
CA LEU A 176 3.52 18.71 25.80
C LEU A 176 2.35 19.57 25.31
N GLU A 177 2.26 19.76 24.00
CA GLU A 177 1.15 20.41 23.35
C GLU A 177 0.74 19.66 22.08
N ALA A 178 -0.56 19.69 21.76
CA ALA A 178 -1.10 19.20 20.51
C ALA A 178 -1.37 20.38 19.58
N ILE A 179 -0.73 20.39 18.41
CA ILE A 179 -0.87 21.46 17.41
C ILE A 179 -1.71 20.91 16.25
N PRO A 180 -2.84 21.55 15.89
CA PRO A 180 -3.67 21.13 14.76
C PRO A 180 -2.89 21.11 13.44
N TYR A 181 -3.21 20.19 12.54
CA TYR A 181 -2.57 20.10 11.22
C TYR A 181 -2.77 21.38 10.40
N SER A 182 -3.94 21.98 10.46
CA SER A 182 -4.26 23.26 9.80
C SER A 182 -3.33 24.40 10.22
N GLU A 183 -2.76 24.32 11.42
CA GLU A 183 -1.79 25.29 11.93
C GLU A 183 -0.35 24.85 11.63
N TYR A 184 -0.02 23.60 11.94
CA TYR A 184 1.36 23.07 11.81
C TYR A 184 1.83 22.99 10.37
N TYR A 185 0.95 22.55 9.45
CA TYR A 185 1.24 22.43 8.02
C TYR A 185 0.64 23.58 7.19
N ARG A 186 0.33 24.72 7.80
CA ARG A 186 -0.30 25.88 7.15
C ARG A 186 0.40 26.33 5.88
N GLU A 187 1.73 26.31 5.86
CA GLU A 187 2.55 26.72 4.71
C GLU A 187 2.16 25.98 3.40
N TRP A 188 1.75 24.74 3.52
CA TRP A 188 1.34 23.88 2.39
C TRP A 188 -0.18 23.79 2.25
N LEU A 189 -0.91 23.80 3.35
CA LEU A 189 -2.37 23.66 3.33
C LEU A 189 -3.08 24.91 2.82
N GLU A 190 -2.60 26.12 3.08
CA GLU A 190 -3.19 27.35 2.53
C GLU A 190 -3.10 27.39 0.99
N PRO A 191 -1.94 27.18 0.33
CA PRO A 191 -1.89 27.07 -1.13
C PRO A 191 -2.66 25.89 -1.70
N ALA A 192 -2.68 24.72 -1.02
CA ALA A 192 -3.51 23.59 -1.43
C ALA A 192 -5.00 23.95 -1.43
N ALA A 193 -5.50 24.59 -0.38
CA ALA A 193 -6.87 25.09 -0.31
C ALA A 193 -7.18 26.12 -1.39
N ALA A 194 -6.23 27.00 -1.74
CA ALA A 194 -6.40 27.96 -2.83
C ALA A 194 -6.54 27.24 -4.18
N LEU A 195 -5.67 26.27 -4.49
CA LEU A 195 -5.73 25.47 -5.72
C LEU A 195 -7.04 24.67 -5.84
N MET A 196 -7.51 24.09 -4.73
CA MET A 196 -8.81 23.41 -4.67
C MET A 196 -9.98 24.34 -4.98
N ARG A 197 -9.97 25.59 -4.47
CA ARG A 197 -10.99 26.60 -4.78
C ARG A 197 -10.91 27.06 -6.23
N GLU A 198 -9.73 27.19 -6.81
CA GLU A 198 -9.55 27.47 -8.24
C GLU A 198 -10.10 26.34 -9.11
N ALA A 199 -9.81 25.07 -8.76
CA ALA A 199 -10.37 23.91 -9.43
C ALA A 199 -11.90 23.87 -9.33
N ALA A 200 -12.46 24.19 -8.14
CA ALA A 200 -13.90 24.31 -7.92
C ALA A 200 -14.55 25.45 -8.73
N ALA A 201 -13.83 26.51 -9.02
CA ALA A 201 -14.32 27.60 -9.85
C ALA A 201 -14.30 27.28 -11.37
N ILE A 202 -13.42 26.38 -11.80
CA ILE A 202 -13.31 25.93 -13.19
C ILE A 202 -14.39 24.89 -13.50
N THR A 203 -14.60 23.90 -12.62
CA THR A 203 -15.49 22.77 -12.91
C THR A 203 -16.97 23.16 -13.00
N THR A 204 -17.65 22.62 -14.01
CA THR A 204 -19.12 22.67 -14.15
C THR A 204 -19.82 21.49 -13.46
N ASN A 205 -19.08 20.51 -12.95
CA ASN A 205 -19.64 19.39 -12.21
C ASN A 205 -19.96 19.82 -10.76
N GLU A 206 -21.24 19.89 -10.42
CA GLU A 206 -21.69 20.39 -9.10
C GLU A 206 -21.24 19.49 -7.93
N SER A 207 -21.16 18.16 -8.10
CA SER A 207 -20.69 17.27 -7.03
C SER A 207 -19.19 17.45 -6.78
N LEU A 208 -18.39 17.56 -7.83
CA LEU A 208 -16.96 17.83 -7.73
C LEU A 208 -16.70 19.22 -7.12
N LYS A 209 -17.42 20.24 -7.59
CA LYS A 209 -17.33 21.60 -7.04
C LYS A 209 -17.64 21.64 -5.55
N LYS A 210 -18.69 20.93 -5.12
CA LYS A 210 -19.06 20.84 -3.70
C LYS A 210 -17.93 20.18 -2.91
N PHE A 211 -17.43 19.03 -3.34
CA PHE A 211 -16.34 18.33 -2.68
C PHE A 211 -15.09 19.20 -2.56
N LEU A 212 -14.61 19.79 -3.67
CA LEU A 212 -13.40 20.61 -3.69
C LEU A 212 -13.52 21.84 -2.76
N THR A 213 -14.69 22.47 -2.73
CA THR A 213 -14.94 23.62 -1.85
C THR A 213 -14.88 23.24 -0.38
N LEU A 214 -15.55 22.14 -0.01
CA LEU A 214 -15.57 21.66 1.38
C LEU A 214 -14.21 21.13 1.82
N ARG A 215 -13.46 20.44 0.92
CA ARG A 215 -12.13 19.94 1.22
C ARG A 215 -11.13 21.08 1.41
N ALA A 216 -11.24 22.15 0.63
CA ALA A 216 -10.43 23.36 0.81
C ALA A 216 -10.70 24.03 2.18
N GLU A 217 -11.93 23.94 2.70
CA GLU A 217 -12.25 24.42 4.05
C GLU A 217 -11.69 23.49 5.13
N ALA A 218 -11.82 22.16 4.91
CA ALA A 218 -11.32 21.15 5.84
C ALA A 218 -9.80 21.25 6.06
N PHE A 219 -9.02 21.59 5.03
CA PHE A 219 -7.58 21.85 5.17
C PHE A 219 -7.22 23.01 6.10
N LEU A 220 -8.16 23.93 6.32
CA LEU A 220 -7.95 25.12 7.17
C LEU A 220 -8.61 25.00 8.56
N THR A 221 -9.41 23.95 8.79
CA THR A 221 -10.20 23.80 10.01
C THR A 221 -10.01 22.46 10.71
N ASP A 222 -9.35 21.49 10.05
CA ASP A 222 -9.22 20.08 10.45
C ASP A 222 -10.57 19.34 10.62
N ASP A 223 -11.70 19.92 10.16
CA ASP A 223 -13.01 19.27 10.13
C ASP A 223 -13.27 18.70 8.72
N TYR A 224 -13.04 17.40 8.58
CA TYR A 224 -13.14 16.69 7.30
C TYR A 224 -14.54 16.09 7.04
N TYR A 225 -15.44 16.03 8.03
CA TYR A 225 -16.69 15.29 7.94
C TYR A 225 -17.55 15.66 6.73
N GLU A 226 -17.86 16.95 6.54
CA GLU A 226 -18.71 17.40 5.43
C GLU A 226 -18.06 17.19 4.07
N SER A 227 -16.72 17.28 3.99
CA SER A 227 -15.99 17.01 2.76
C SER A 227 -15.95 15.50 2.42
N GLU A 228 -15.86 14.62 3.41
CA GLU A 228 -15.98 13.17 3.24
C GLU A 228 -17.39 12.78 2.77
N MET A 229 -18.42 13.38 3.39
CA MET A 229 -19.81 13.19 2.95
C MET A 229 -20.02 13.61 1.48
N ALA A 230 -19.38 14.71 1.06
CA ALA A 230 -19.44 15.19 -0.31
C ALA A 230 -18.64 14.29 -1.28
N TRP A 231 -17.50 13.74 -0.83
CA TRP A 231 -16.71 12.79 -1.61
C TRP A 231 -17.47 11.49 -1.90
N MET A 232 -18.26 11.01 -0.94
CA MET A 232 -19.13 9.84 -1.16
C MET A 232 -20.18 10.07 -2.26
N ASP A 233 -20.62 11.33 -2.45
CA ASP A 233 -21.56 11.73 -3.50
C ASP A 233 -20.88 12.10 -4.83
N LEU A 234 -19.57 11.98 -4.93
CA LEU A 234 -18.81 12.43 -6.09
C LEU A 234 -19.13 11.60 -7.33
N GLU A 235 -19.60 12.27 -8.38
CA GLU A 235 -19.93 11.71 -9.67
C GLU A 235 -19.08 12.33 -10.80
N GLY A 236 -19.07 11.68 -11.96
CA GLY A 236 -18.35 12.16 -13.14
C GLY A 236 -16.97 11.51 -13.34
N PRO A 237 -16.19 12.01 -14.29
CA PRO A 237 -14.96 11.35 -14.72
C PRO A 237 -13.74 11.58 -13.81
N ILE A 238 -13.78 12.55 -12.91
CA ILE A 238 -12.68 12.81 -11.96
C ILE A 238 -13.06 12.20 -10.62
N GLU A 239 -12.19 11.34 -10.10
CA GLU A 239 -12.28 10.76 -8.77
C GLU A 239 -10.97 11.10 -8.03
N ALA A 240 -11.04 11.98 -7.03
CA ALA A 240 -9.86 12.42 -6.31
C ALA A 240 -10.06 12.23 -4.81
N ALA A 241 -9.18 11.46 -4.17
CA ALA A 241 -9.08 11.36 -2.72
C ALA A 241 -7.83 12.11 -2.27
N ILE A 242 -7.98 13.21 -1.56
CA ILE A 242 -6.87 14.08 -1.14
C ILE A 242 -7.11 14.51 0.30
N GLY A 243 -6.21 14.16 1.20
CA GLY A 243 -6.32 14.50 2.62
C GLY A 243 -5.50 13.61 3.54
N PRO A 244 -5.65 13.75 4.85
CA PRO A 244 -5.02 12.89 5.85
C PRO A 244 -5.93 11.67 6.11
N TYR A 245 -5.52 10.47 5.68
CA TYR A 245 -6.38 9.28 5.73
C TYR A 245 -5.78 8.14 6.54
N GLU A 246 -4.55 7.71 6.22
CA GLU A 246 -3.99 6.46 6.70
C GLU A 246 -3.08 6.66 7.91
N VAL A 247 -3.08 5.68 8.82
CA VAL A 247 -2.35 5.73 10.09
C VAL A 247 -1.09 4.86 10.12
N TYR A 248 -0.74 4.20 9.01
CA TYR A 248 0.38 3.23 8.97
C TYR A 248 1.75 3.85 9.23
N THR A 249 1.92 5.16 9.06
CA THR A 249 3.16 5.87 9.38
C THR A 249 3.33 6.09 10.89
N ASP A 250 2.22 6.14 11.66
CA ASP A 250 2.22 6.18 13.13
C ASP A 250 2.27 4.76 13.72
N ASN A 251 3.46 4.18 13.83
CA ASN A 251 3.66 2.88 14.47
C ASN A 251 3.63 2.96 16.00
N LEU A 252 3.57 4.17 16.59
CA LEU A 252 3.54 4.34 18.04
C LEU A 252 2.15 4.03 18.59
N PHE A 253 1.09 4.66 18.03
CA PHE A 253 -0.29 4.50 18.51
C PHE A 253 -1.29 4.18 17.39
N GLY A 254 -0.99 4.51 16.14
CA GLY A 254 -1.94 4.44 15.04
C GLY A 254 -3.06 5.51 15.15
N TYR A 255 -2.78 6.66 15.77
CA TYR A 255 -3.73 7.76 15.89
C TYR A 255 -3.59 8.77 14.77
N LYS A 256 -2.35 9.09 14.38
CA LYS A 256 -2.04 10.22 13.49
C LYS A 256 -2.13 9.81 12.04
N THR A 257 -2.82 10.60 11.25
CA THR A 257 -3.04 10.35 9.83
C THR A 257 -2.01 11.05 8.96
N ALA A 258 -1.51 10.33 7.97
CA ALA A 258 -0.62 10.85 6.95
C ALA A 258 -1.39 11.51 5.80
N PHE A 259 -0.86 12.62 5.26
CA PHE A 259 -1.40 13.24 4.06
C PHE A 259 -1.05 12.43 2.83
N GLU A 260 -2.07 12.20 2.00
CA GLU A 260 -1.93 11.52 0.71
C GLU A 260 -2.84 12.11 -0.35
N ALA A 261 -2.57 11.78 -1.60
CA ALA A 261 -3.39 12.17 -2.73
C ALA A 261 -3.43 11.07 -3.78
N PHE A 262 -4.64 10.66 -4.14
CA PHE A 262 -4.94 9.86 -5.32
C PHE A 262 -5.70 10.74 -6.30
N ILE A 263 -5.04 11.20 -7.36
CA ILE A 263 -5.70 11.92 -8.45
C ILE A 263 -5.97 10.92 -9.56
N THR A 264 -7.25 10.60 -9.75
CA THR A 264 -7.67 9.55 -10.67
C THR A 264 -8.78 10.00 -11.60
N ILE A 265 -8.89 9.30 -12.74
CA ILE A 265 -9.96 9.50 -13.72
C ILE A 265 -10.71 8.19 -13.94
N LYS A 266 -12.01 8.29 -14.20
CA LYS A 266 -12.89 7.14 -14.45
C LYS A 266 -13.33 7.13 -15.91
N ASN A 267 -13.07 6.03 -16.62
CA ASN A 267 -13.78 5.76 -17.86
C ASN A 267 -15.23 5.33 -17.50
N PRO A 268 -16.25 6.08 -17.94
CA PRO A 268 -17.63 5.78 -17.54
C PRO A 268 -18.13 4.41 -18.01
N GLU A 269 -17.70 3.95 -19.21
CA GLU A 269 -18.13 2.66 -19.77
C GLU A 269 -17.51 1.48 -19.00
N GLU A 270 -16.22 1.54 -18.71
CA GLU A 270 -15.53 0.52 -17.92
C GLU A 270 -16.03 0.46 -16.48
N SER A 271 -16.21 1.63 -15.86
CA SER A 271 -16.76 1.71 -14.50
C SER A 271 -18.17 1.10 -14.42
N ALA A 272 -19.03 1.39 -15.40
CA ALA A 272 -20.37 0.81 -15.46
C ALA A 272 -20.33 -0.71 -15.68
N ALA A 273 -19.41 -1.22 -16.51
CA ALA A 273 -19.25 -2.65 -16.78
C ALA A 273 -18.84 -3.44 -15.54
N LEU A 274 -18.07 -2.84 -14.63
CA LEU A 274 -17.60 -3.47 -13.40
C LEU A 274 -18.55 -3.23 -12.21
N ALA A 275 -19.19 -2.05 -12.16
CA ALA A 275 -20.17 -1.72 -11.12
C ALA A 275 -21.37 -2.69 -11.10
N LYS A 276 -21.67 -3.37 -12.22
CA LYS A 276 -22.73 -4.38 -12.28
C LYS A 276 -22.56 -5.53 -11.28
N TYR A 277 -21.31 -5.88 -10.93
CA TYR A 277 -21.05 -7.00 -10.01
C TYR A 277 -21.56 -6.75 -8.59
N LYS A 278 -21.71 -5.49 -8.16
CA LYS A 278 -22.35 -5.17 -6.88
C LYS A 278 -23.82 -5.66 -6.83
N ASP A 279 -24.50 -5.68 -7.98
CA ASP A 279 -25.90 -6.12 -8.06
C ASP A 279 -26.03 -7.63 -7.81
N TYR A 280 -24.93 -8.38 -7.94
CA TYR A 280 -24.85 -9.81 -7.66
C TYR A 280 -24.45 -10.15 -6.22
N LEU A 281 -24.13 -9.16 -5.37
CA LEU A 281 -23.67 -9.44 -3.98
C LEU A 281 -24.64 -10.32 -3.21
N ARG A 282 -25.94 -10.08 -3.36
CA ARG A 282 -26.96 -10.93 -2.71
C ARG A 282 -26.98 -12.36 -3.24
N ASP A 283 -26.76 -12.52 -4.55
CA ASP A 283 -26.68 -13.84 -5.18
C ASP A 283 -25.38 -14.57 -4.77
N MET A 284 -24.25 -13.83 -4.68
CA MET A 284 -22.98 -14.36 -4.17
C MET A 284 -23.11 -14.83 -2.72
N GLU A 285 -23.74 -14.01 -1.84
CA GLU A 285 -24.01 -14.40 -0.45
C GLU A 285 -24.89 -15.67 -0.40
N ALA A 286 -25.93 -15.74 -1.21
CA ALA A 286 -26.80 -16.91 -1.28
C ALA A 286 -26.08 -18.16 -1.79
N ASN A 287 -25.05 -17.99 -2.62
CA ASN A 287 -24.28 -19.09 -3.21
C ASN A 287 -23.09 -19.54 -2.35
N LEU A 288 -22.75 -18.86 -1.25
CA LEU A 288 -21.65 -19.29 -0.39
C LEU A 288 -21.81 -20.77 0.00
N PRO A 289 -20.70 -21.55 0.00
CA PRO A 289 -20.74 -23.01 0.21
C PRO A 289 -20.92 -23.39 1.69
N VAL A 290 -21.82 -22.70 2.38
CA VAL A 290 -22.12 -22.85 3.81
C VAL A 290 -23.61 -22.95 4.06
N GLU A 291 -23.97 -23.40 5.27
CA GLU A 291 -25.37 -23.40 5.71
C GLU A 291 -25.92 -21.96 5.83
N GLU A 292 -27.24 -21.82 5.72
CA GLU A 292 -27.95 -20.52 5.77
C GLU A 292 -27.65 -19.73 7.07
N SER A 293 -27.34 -20.40 8.16
CA SER A 293 -27.00 -19.77 9.44
C SER A 293 -25.71 -18.94 9.42
N TYR A 294 -24.82 -19.20 8.49
CA TYR A 294 -23.57 -18.46 8.29
C TYR A 294 -23.67 -17.34 7.25
N LYS A 295 -24.81 -17.22 6.55
CA LYS A 295 -25.04 -16.18 5.54
C LYS A 295 -25.60 -14.92 6.16
N ASN A 296 -25.21 -13.76 5.65
CA ASN A 296 -25.60 -12.46 6.18
C ASN A 296 -26.38 -11.62 5.18
N PHE A 297 -27.68 -11.81 5.12
CA PHE A 297 -28.59 -11.01 4.30
C PHE A 297 -29.06 -9.70 4.93
N LYS A 298 -28.63 -9.39 6.16
CA LYS A 298 -28.97 -8.15 6.88
C LYS A 298 -28.02 -7.01 6.54
N ARG A 299 -26.82 -7.32 6.04
CA ARG A 299 -25.80 -6.34 5.66
C ARG A 299 -26.28 -5.54 4.45
N GLY A 300 -26.09 -4.22 4.46
CA GLY A 300 -26.33 -3.41 3.26
C GLY A 300 -25.32 -3.77 2.17
N PHE A 301 -25.81 -4.03 0.96
CA PHE A 301 -24.95 -4.35 -0.20
C PHE A 301 -24.66 -3.10 -1.05
N GLU A 302 -24.91 -1.91 -0.52
CA GLU A 302 -24.72 -0.65 -1.22
C GLU A 302 -23.35 -0.05 -0.92
N SER A 303 -22.30 -0.57 -1.53
CA SER A 303 -20.96 0.02 -1.45
C SER A 303 -20.59 0.57 -2.83
N PRO A 304 -20.40 1.89 -3.01
CA PRO A 304 -19.91 2.43 -4.27
C PRO A 304 -18.56 1.82 -4.64
N ILE A 305 -18.42 1.43 -5.92
CA ILE A 305 -17.15 0.94 -6.48
C ILE A 305 -16.79 1.82 -7.65
N ALA A 306 -15.58 2.35 -7.64
CA ALA A 306 -15.00 3.08 -8.75
C ALA A 306 -13.79 2.33 -9.29
N VAL A 307 -13.76 2.10 -10.60
CA VAL A 307 -12.56 1.62 -11.29
C VAL A 307 -11.95 2.83 -12.00
N THR A 308 -10.72 3.13 -11.64
CA THR A 308 -10.08 4.38 -12.00
C THR A 308 -8.70 4.14 -12.59
N TYR A 309 -8.19 5.18 -13.25
CA TYR A 309 -6.81 5.28 -13.72
C TYR A 309 -6.15 6.41 -12.94
N GLN A 310 -5.11 6.09 -12.19
CA GLN A 310 -4.34 7.09 -11.47
C GLN A 310 -3.49 7.89 -12.46
N VAL A 311 -3.61 9.20 -12.41
CA VAL A 311 -2.87 10.14 -13.27
C VAL A 311 -1.85 10.95 -12.48
N HIS A 312 -1.96 10.95 -11.14
CA HIS A 312 -0.96 11.52 -10.24
C HIS A 312 -1.12 10.95 -8.83
N GLY A 313 -0.02 10.86 -8.10
CA GLY A 313 0.03 10.48 -6.70
C GLY A 313 0.77 11.51 -5.85
N GLY A 314 0.41 11.60 -4.57
CA GLY A 314 1.09 12.49 -3.62
C GLY A 314 1.08 11.95 -2.20
N GLY A 315 2.05 12.36 -1.39
CA GLY A 315 2.13 12.00 0.03
C GLY A 315 2.36 10.51 0.26
N ASP A 316 1.66 9.93 1.22
CA ASP A 316 1.81 8.53 1.65
C ASP A 316 1.53 7.50 0.53
N ASN A 317 0.82 7.90 -0.51
CA ASN A 317 0.57 7.08 -1.71
C ASN A 317 1.82 6.89 -2.60
N VAL A 318 2.94 7.59 -2.38
CA VAL A 318 4.08 7.58 -3.30
C VAL A 318 5.18 6.59 -2.92
N PRO A 319 5.68 6.51 -1.67
CA PRO A 319 6.82 5.68 -1.34
C PRO A 319 6.48 4.19 -1.23
N GLY A 320 7.46 3.35 -1.53
CA GLY A 320 7.38 1.91 -1.28
C GLY A 320 6.42 1.16 -2.18
N VAL A 321 5.60 0.31 -1.56
CA VAL A 321 4.63 -0.53 -2.27
C VAL A 321 3.43 0.30 -2.73
N GLN A 322 3.23 0.38 -4.04
CA GLN A 322 2.14 1.17 -4.62
C GLN A 322 0.78 0.55 -4.29
N THR A 323 -0.15 1.39 -3.84
CA THR A 323 -1.55 1.02 -3.61
C THR A 323 -2.22 0.57 -4.91
N ILE A 324 -2.99 -0.50 -4.85
CA ILE A 324 -3.76 -1.04 -6.00
C ILE A 324 -5.26 -0.80 -5.87
N ALA A 325 -5.73 -0.64 -4.65
CA ALA A 325 -7.11 -0.31 -4.30
C ALA A 325 -7.13 0.32 -2.91
N PHE A 326 -8.15 1.11 -2.62
CA PHE A 326 -8.38 1.66 -1.29
C PHE A 326 -9.88 1.74 -0.98
N ASN A 327 -10.21 1.78 0.31
CA ASN A 327 -11.57 1.80 0.82
C ASN A 327 -11.74 2.92 1.85
N LEU A 328 -12.23 4.06 1.41
CA LEU A 328 -12.39 5.27 2.20
C LEU A 328 -13.86 5.72 2.26
N PRO A 329 -14.24 6.59 3.17
CA PRO A 329 -13.46 7.22 4.22
C PRO A 329 -13.23 6.31 5.44
N ASN A 330 -12.29 6.71 6.31
CA ASN A 330 -12.05 6.04 7.60
C ASN A 330 -12.92 6.59 8.75
N ASP A 331 -13.64 7.71 8.54
CA ASP A 331 -14.54 8.30 9.52
C ASP A 331 -15.81 7.44 9.71
N GLU A 332 -15.96 6.83 10.88
CA GLU A 332 -17.10 5.96 11.19
C GLU A 332 -18.46 6.68 11.08
N ARG A 333 -18.53 7.98 11.34
CA ARG A 333 -19.77 8.76 11.18
C ARG A 333 -20.22 8.80 9.72
N VAL A 334 -19.26 8.90 8.80
CA VAL A 334 -19.53 8.85 7.35
C VAL A 334 -19.88 7.43 6.93
N ARG A 335 -19.16 6.43 7.44
CA ARG A 335 -19.44 5.00 7.17
C ARG A 335 -20.84 4.59 7.63
N GLU A 336 -21.28 5.05 8.80
CA GLU A 336 -22.65 4.81 9.27
C GLU A 336 -23.70 5.49 8.40
N ALA A 337 -23.41 6.71 7.91
CA ALA A 337 -24.35 7.50 7.12
C ALA A 337 -24.42 7.06 5.64
N LYS A 338 -23.30 6.68 5.02
CA LYS A 338 -23.16 6.45 3.57
C LYS A 338 -22.40 5.19 3.17
N GLY A 339 -21.84 4.45 4.12
CA GLY A 339 -20.93 3.36 3.83
C GLY A 339 -19.53 3.86 3.46
N ALA A 340 -18.79 3.03 2.74
CA ALA A 340 -17.46 3.37 2.24
C ALA A 340 -17.39 3.13 0.72
N LYS A 341 -16.58 3.92 0.01
CA LYS A 341 -16.33 3.80 -1.43
C LYS A 341 -15.04 3.03 -1.66
N LYS A 342 -15.12 2.03 -2.52
CA LYS A 342 -13.98 1.21 -2.96
C LYS A 342 -13.47 1.74 -4.29
N VAL A 343 -12.20 2.04 -4.36
CA VAL A 343 -11.55 2.60 -5.57
C VAL A 343 -10.43 1.66 -6.00
N LEU A 344 -10.50 1.15 -7.23
CA LEU A 344 -9.48 0.32 -7.84
C LEU A 344 -8.64 1.15 -8.80
N LEU A 345 -7.31 1.01 -8.72
CA LEU A 345 -6.34 1.70 -9.55
C LEU A 345 -5.91 0.78 -10.72
N ASN A 346 -6.69 0.75 -11.79
CA ASN A 346 -6.58 -0.26 -12.84
C ASN A 346 -5.26 -0.20 -13.62
N ASN A 347 -4.68 0.99 -13.85
CA ASN A 347 -3.38 1.13 -14.51
C ASN A 347 -2.23 0.70 -13.59
N VAL A 348 -2.31 0.96 -12.29
CA VAL A 348 -1.33 0.46 -11.30
C VAL A 348 -1.36 -1.07 -11.26
N LEU A 349 -2.56 -1.67 -11.16
CA LEU A 349 -2.74 -3.12 -11.27
C LEU A 349 -2.15 -3.68 -12.57
N GLY A 350 -2.42 -3.00 -13.69
CA GLY A 350 -1.90 -3.39 -14.99
C GLY A 350 -0.39 -3.36 -15.08
N ALA A 351 0.23 -2.31 -14.58
CA ALA A 351 1.69 -2.17 -14.52
C ALA A 351 2.33 -3.27 -13.66
N LYS A 352 1.76 -3.56 -12.48
CA LYS A 352 2.22 -4.66 -11.62
C LYS A 352 2.04 -6.03 -12.27
N PHE A 353 0.95 -6.23 -13.02
CA PHE A 353 0.80 -7.46 -13.80
C PHE A 353 1.92 -7.63 -14.81
N GLU A 354 2.19 -6.62 -15.61
CA GLU A 354 3.16 -6.69 -16.71
C GLU A 354 4.61 -6.78 -16.24
N ARG A 355 4.96 -6.06 -15.16
CA ARG A 355 6.34 -5.98 -14.67
C ARG A 355 6.69 -7.02 -13.63
N ILE A 356 5.69 -7.56 -12.93
CA ILE A 356 5.92 -8.46 -11.79
C ILE A 356 5.21 -9.80 -11.99
N LEU A 357 3.86 -9.83 -12.09
CA LEU A 357 3.12 -11.07 -12.00
C LEU A 357 3.32 -11.98 -13.24
N ALA A 358 3.29 -11.41 -14.44
CA ALA A 358 3.47 -12.17 -15.66
C ALA A 358 4.90 -12.76 -15.77
N PRO A 359 5.99 -12.03 -15.49
CA PRO A 359 7.32 -12.63 -15.37
C PRO A 359 7.43 -13.69 -14.27
N MET A 360 6.81 -13.49 -13.11
CA MET A 360 6.80 -14.48 -12.02
C MET A 360 6.22 -15.83 -12.47
N ALA A 361 5.22 -15.81 -13.36
CA ALA A 361 4.61 -17.05 -13.84
C ALA A 361 5.62 -17.99 -14.51
N GLU A 362 6.62 -17.44 -15.20
CA GLU A 362 7.67 -18.23 -15.85
C GLU A 362 8.55 -18.95 -14.83
N ASP A 363 8.75 -18.37 -13.65
CA ASP A 363 9.53 -18.99 -12.57
C ASP A 363 8.70 -19.95 -11.73
N ILE A 364 7.42 -19.62 -11.49
CA ILE A 364 6.55 -20.37 -10.60
C ILE A 364 5.89 -21.55 -11.30
N LEU A 365 5.33 -21.36 -12.51
CA LEU A 365 4.57 -22.41 -13.19
C LEU A 365 5.41 -23.21 -14.20
N VAL A 366 4.95 -24.43 -14.51
CA VAL A 366 5.48 -25.18 -15.64
C VAL A 366 5.20 -24.47 -16.96
N ALA A 367 6.06 -24.69 -17.97
CA ALA A 367 6.09 -23.91 -19.21
C ALA A 367 4.78 -23.91 -20.03
N ASP A 368 3.95 -24.94 -19.91
CA ASP A 368 2.65 -25.04 -20.58
C ASP A 368 1.53 -24.32 -19.83
N GLN A 369 1.72 -23.96 -18.55
CA GLN A 369 0.74 -23.23 -17.75
C GLN A 369 1.11 -21.76 -17.51
N ALA A 370 2.39 -21.38 -17.54
CA ALA A 370 2.82 -20.00 -17.35
C ALA A 370 2.15 -18.99 -18.32
N PRO A 371 1.93 -19.29 -19.62
CA PRO A 371 1.28 -18.38 -20.54
C PRO A 371 -0.23 -18.18 -20.30
N LEU A 372 -0.81 -18.89 -19.33
CA LEU A 372 -2.25 -18.77 -19.04
C LEU A 372 -2.63 -17.48 -18.29
N LEU A 373 -1.67 -16.79 -17.68
CA LEU A 373 -1.96 -15.59 -16.91
C LEU A 373 -2.62 -14.50 -17.76
N MET A 374 -3.61 -13.82 -17.17
CA MET A 374 -4.34 -12.73 -17.84
C MET A 374 -4.53 -11.53 -16.91
N LYS A 375 -4.11 -10.35 -17.38
CA LYS A 375 -4.21 -9.06 -16.66
C LYS A 375 -5.60 -8.80 -16.06
N LYS A 376 -6.65 -9.06 -16.84
CA LYS A 376 -8.03 -8.83 -16.38
C LYS A 376 -8.43 -9.66 -15.15
N TYR A 377 -7.78 -10.80 -14.90
CA TYR A 377 -8.05 -11.61 -13.71
C TYR A 377 -7.30 -11.15 -12.48
N MET A 378 -6.17 -10.45 -12.62
CA MET A 378 -5.57 -9.75 -11.49
C MET A 378 -6.45 -8.58 -11.04
N SER A 379 -6.97 -7.78 -11.98
CA SER A 379 -7.92 -6.69 -11.66
C SER A 379 -9.26 -7.23 -11.15
N GLY A 380 -9.74 -8.32 -11.74
CA GLY A 380 -10.97 -9.00 -11.33
C GLY A 380 -10.87 -9.56 -9.93
N GLU A 381 -9.75 -10.20 -9.60
CA GLU A 381 -9.50 -10.76 -8.27
C GLU A 381 -9.47 -9.68 -7.20
N THR A 382 -8.80 -8.55 -7.45
CA THR A 382 -8.83 -7.41 -6.54
C THR A 382 -10.25 -6.86 -6.36
N LEU A 383 -11.03 -6.73 -7.43
CA LEU A 383 -12.43 -6.29 -7.35
C LEU A 383 -13.27 -7.24 -6.49
N PHE A 384 -13.18 -8.55 -6.75
CA PHE A 384 -13.98 -9.55 -6.03
C PHE A 384 -13.50 -9.77 -4.60
N HIS A 385 -12.22 -9.55 -4.31
CA HIS A 385 -11.67 -9.45 -2.95
C HIS A 385 -12.40 -8.35 -2.17
N GLU A 386 -12.43 -7.13 -2.73
CA GLU A 386 -13.11 -5.99 -2.12
C GLU A 386 -14.63 -6.23 -1.94
N LEU A 387 -15.29 -6.86 -2.93
CA LEU A 387 -16.68 -7.25 -2.81
C LEU A 387 -16.89 -8.27 -1.68
N SER A 388 -15.96 -9.20 -1.51
CA SER A 388 -16.05 -10.30 -0.54
C SER A 388 -15.88 -9.85 0.92
N HIS A 389 -15.29 -8.69 1.18
CA HIS A 389 -15.37 -8.05 2.50
C HIS A 389 -16.81 -7.71 2.92
N SER A 390 -17.70 -7.55 1.96
CA SER A 390 -19.13 -7.29 2.22
C SER A 390 -19.95 -8.57 2.41
N LEU A 391 -19.37 -9.75 2.27
CA LEU A 391 -20.02 -11.06 2.31
C LEU A 391 -19.61 -11.87 3.54
N GLY A 392 -20.46 -12.86 3.87
CA GLY A 392 -20.25 -13.74 5.00
C GLY A 392 -20.53 -13.09 6.37
N PRO A 393 -20.16 -13.76 7.47
CA PRO A 393 -20.49 -13.32 8.82
C PRO A 393 -19.74 -12.04 9.19
N GLY A 394 -20.44 -11.11 9.82
CA GLY A 394 -19.86 -9.89 10.39
C GLY A 394 -20.34 -9.71 11.82
N THR A 395 -21.66 -9.52 12.02
CA THR A 395 -22.33 -9.64 13.30
C THR A 395 -22.81 -11.09 13.47
N ILE A 396 -22.46 -11.71 14.57
CA ILE A 396 -22.72 -13.13 14.90
C ILE A 396 -23.38 -13.25 16.27
N VAL A 397 -23.98 -14.40 16.56
CA VAL A 397 -24.55 -14.69 17.88
C VAL A 397 -23.78 -15.85 18.50
N VAL A 398 -23.10 -15.59 19.61
CA VAL A 398 -22.34 -16.60 20.36
C VAL A 398 -22.91 -16.69 21.77
N ASP A 399 -23.30 -17.90 22.18
CA ASP A 399 -23.91 -18.15 23.51
C ASP A 399 -25.19 -17.34 23.77
N GLY A 400 -25.89 -16.93 22.71
CA GLY A 400 -27.12 -16.14 22.78
C GLY A 400 -26.91 -14.62 22.86
N GLU A 401 -25.68 -14.14 22.81
CA GLU A 401 -25.30 -12.73 22.80
C GLU A 401 -24.83 -12.31 21.41
N GLU A 402 -25.29 -11.14 20.95
CA GLU A 402 -24.85 -10.55 19.68
C GLU A 402 -23.46 -9.92 19.85
N THR A 403 -22.56 -10.20 18.92
CA THR A 403 -21.18 -9.71 18.91
C THR A 403 -20.68 -9.62 17.47
N THR A 404 -19.44 -9.18 17.26
CA THR A 404 -18.80 -9.14 15.94
C THR A 404 -17.72 -10.23 15.82
N VAL A 405 -17.46 -10.66 14.57
CA VAL A 405 -16.34 -11.57 14.28
C VAL A 405 -15.02 -10.98 14.75
N SER A 406 -14.79 -9.68 14.53
CA SER A 406 -13.56 -8.99 14.95
C SER A 406 -13.36 -9.02 16.48
N ALA A 407 -14.42 -8.75 17.25
CA ALA A 407 -14.37 -8.81 18.71
C ALA A 407 -14.07 -10.23 19.23
N ARG A 408 -14.52 -11.26 18.52
CA ARG A 408 -14.32 -12.67 18.90
C ARG A 408 -12.95 -13.20 18.50
N LEU A 409 -12.46 -12.86 17.30
CA LEU A 409 -11.18 -13.36 16.79
C LEU A 409 -9.99 -12.48 17.20
N GLN A 410 -10.24 -11.25 17.69
CA GLN A 410 -9.22 -10.34 18.23
C GLN A 410 -8.07 -10.10 17.21
N GLU A 411 -6.81 -10.25 17.60
CA GLU A 411 -5.64 -10.08 16.75
C GLU A 411 -5.56 -11.06 15.55
N LEU A 412 -6.35 -12.13 15.57
CA LEU A 412 -6.43 -13.08 14.46
C LEU A 412 -7.40 -12.63 13.35
N TYR A 413 -8.24 -11.63 13.65
CA TYR A 413 -9.30 -11.20 12.73
C TYR A 413 -8.76 -10.73 11.39
N THR A 414 -7.87 -9.75 11.38
CA THR A 414 -7.37 -9.15 10.14
C THR A 414 -6.79 -10.20 9.19
N MET A 415 -5.95 -11.11 9.69
CA MET A 415 -5.34 -12.17 8.88
C MET A 415 -6.35 -13.15 8.30
N THR A 416 -7.40 -13.48 9.07
CA THR A 416 -8.47 -14.38 8.61
C THR A 416 -9.42 -13.66 7.66
N GLU A 417 -9.65 -12.37 7.83
CA GLU A 417 -10.51 -11.55 6.99
C GLU A 417 -9.90 -11.33 5.61
N GLU A 418 -8.62 -10.94 5.54
CA GLU A 418 -7.92 -10.76 4.27
C GLU A 418 -7.86 -12.06 3.46
N GLY A 419 -7.48 -13.15 4.10
CA GLY A 419 -7.45 -14.43 3.40
C GLY A 419 -8.84 -14.99 3.06
N LYS A 420 -9.89 -14.65 3.84
CA LYS A 420 -11.28 -14.91 3.46
C LYS A 420 -11.66 -14.12 2.21
N ALA A 421 -11.33 -12.83 2.17
CA ALA A 421 -11.66 -11.97 1.04
C ALA A 421 -10.99 -12.46 -0.25
N ASP A 422 -9.73 -12.88 -0.19
CA ASP A 422 -9.00 -13.48 -1.32
C ASP A 422 -9.68 -14.74 -1.83
N VAL A 423 -9.85 -15.76 -0.98
CA VAL A 423 -10.39 -17.06 -1.42
C VAL A 423 -11.86 -16.99 -1.79
N MET A 424 -12.64 -16.16 -1.11
CA MET A 424 -14.06 -15.92 -1.42
C MET A 424 -14.19 -15.10 -2.71
N GLY A 425 -13.27 -14.17 -2.97
CA GLY A 425 -13.16 -13.45 -4.24
C GLY A 425 -12.96 -14.42 -5.40
N ALA A 426 -12.01 -15.35 -5.24
CA ALA A 426 -11.77 -16.41 -6.22
C ALA A 426 -13.01 -17.32 -6.40
N TYR A 427 -13.67 -17.71 -5.32
CA TYR A 427 -14.91 -18.48 -5.36
C TYR A 427 -16.02 -17.75 -6.12
N ASN A 428 -16.20 -16.46 -5.88
CA ASN A 428 -17.22 -15.64 -6.53
C ASN A 428 -16.93 -15.40 -8.02
N ILE A 429 -15.66 -15.29 -8.44
CA ILE A 429 -15.29 -15.24 -9.86
C ILE A 429 -15.70 -16.54 -10.57
N LEU A 430 -15.42 -17.71 -9.97
CA LEU A 430 -15.84 -19.00 -10.50
C LEU A 430 -17.36 -19.08 -10.61
N TYR A 431 -18.10 -18.61 -9.60
CA TYR A 431 -19.56 -18.52 -9.63
C TYR A 431 -20.08 -17.61 -10.75
N MET A 432 -19.43 -16.45 -11.00
CA MET A 432 -19.80 -15.58 -12.13
C MET A 432 -19.52 -16.25 -13.49
N MET A 433 -18.50 -17.11 -13.59
CA MET A 433 -18.27 -17.93 -14.78
C MET A 433 -19.37 -18.97 -14.99
N GLU A 434 -19.81 -19.66 -13.96
CA GLU A 434 -20.94 -20.61 -14.01
C GLU A 434 -22.25 -19.93 -14.42
N ARG A 435 -22.45 -18.68 -14.00
CA ARG A 435 -23.62 -17.88 -14.40
C ARG A 435 -23.54 -17.33 -15.83
N GLY A 436 -22.39 -17.43 -16.49
CA GLY A 436 -22.14 -16.87 -17.81
C GLY A 436 -21.88 -15.36 -17.84
N GLU A 437 -21.64 -14.73 -16.67
CA GLU A 437 -21.28 -13.32 -16.53
C GLU A 437 -19.79 -13.09 -16.84
N LEU A 438 -18.96 -14.12 -16.66
CA LEU A 438 -17.57 -14.19 -17.06
C LEU A 438 -17.37 -15.41 -17.98
N PRO A 439 -16.38 -15.38 -18.90
CA PRO A 439 -16.14 -16.47 -19.84
C PRO A 439 -15.65 -17.75 -19.13
N GLU A 440 -16.49 -18.80 -19.12
CA GLU A 440 -16.13 -20.10 -18.52
C GLU A 440 -14.91 -20.75 -19.21
N ALA A 441 -14.72 -20.50 -20.51
CA ALA A 441 -13.56 -21.00 -21.26
C ALA A 441 -12.20 -20.48 -20.73
N GLU A 442 -12.21 -19.43 -19.95
CA GLU A 442 -11.02 -18.80 -19.35
C GLU A 442 -10.81 -19.20 -17.88
N LYS A 443 -11.53 -20.18 -17.35
CA LYS A 443 -11.42 -20.65 -15.97
C LYS A 443 -9.97 -20.99 -15.59
N ASN A 444 -9.25 -21.72 -16.46
CA ASN A 444 -7.86 -22.07 -16.20
C ASN A 444 -6.92 -20.85 -16.22
N ASN A 445 -7.24 -19.83 -17.02
CA ASN A 445 -6.49 -18.57 -17.03
C ASN A 445 -6.64 -17.84 -15.69
N PHE A 446 -7.86 -17.77 -15.19
CA PHE A 446 -8.14 -17.18 -13.87
C PHE A 446 -7.39 -17.95 -12.78
N LEU A 447 -7.56 -19.28 -12.69
CA LEU A 447 -6.94 -20.11 -11.65
C LEU A 447 -5.42 -20.03 -11.65
N ALA A 448 -4.79 -19.96 -12.85
CA ALA A 448 -3.34 -19.76 -12.96
C ALA A 448 -2.91 -18.37 -12.47
N THR A 449 -3.67 -17.31 -12.84
CA THR A 449 -3.39 -15.93 -12.41
C THR A 449 -3.50 -15.80 -10.89
N TYR A 450 -4.58 -16.31 -10.31
CA TYR A 450 -4.83 -16.34 -8.87
C TYR A 450 -3.71 -17.07 -8.11
N PHE A 451 -3.33 -18.26 -8.54
CA PHE A 451 -2.29 -19.05 -7.88
C PHE A 451 -0.93 -18.34 -7.86
N VAL A 452 -0.52 -17.71 -8.96
CA VAL A 452 0.74 -16.93 -9.00
C VAL A 452 0.61 -15.67 -8.13
N GLY A 453 -0.58 -15.08 -8.04
CA GLY A 453 -0.88 -13.98 -7.13
C GLY A 453 -0.55 -14.29 -5.67
N LEU A 454 -0.75 -15.54 -5.21
CA LEU A 454 -0.38 -15.95 -3.85
C LEU A 454 1.14 -15.78 -3.60
N PHE A 455 1.99 -16.12 -4.57
CA PHE A 455 3.44 -15.95 -4.44
C PHE A 455 3.83 -14.48 -4.39
N ARG A 456 3.14 -13.61 -5.14
CA ARG A 456 3.35 -12.17 -5.05
C ARG A 456 3.06 -11.66 -3.63
N ALA A 457 1.93 -12.05 -3.04
CA ALA A 457 1.58 -11.65 -1.68
C ALA A 457 2.57 -12.20 -0.64
N MET A 458 2.97 -13.47 -0.75
CA MET A 458 3.93 -14.10 0.17
C MET A 458 5.34 -13.47 0.13
N ARG A 459 5.73 -12.78 -0.98
CA ARG A 459 7.03 -12.06 -1.06
C ARG A 459 7.15 -10.93 -0.05
N PHE A 460 6.04 -10.31 0.34
CA PHE A 460 6.04 -9.25 1.36
C PHE A 460 6.20 -9.79 2.79
N GLY A 461 6.13 -11.11 2.96
CA GLY A 461 6.31 -11.79 4.24
C GLY A 461 5.00 -12.31 4.83
N ILE A 462 5.09 -13.48 5.47
CA ILE A 462 3.92 -14.14 6.09
C ILE A 462 3.58 -13.61 7.50
N ASN A 463 4.24 -12.55 7.96
CA ASN A 463 3.90 -11.87 9.20
C ASN A 463 2.85 -10.77 9.00
N GLU A 464 2.70 -10.30 7.72
CA GLU A 464 1.67 -9.37 7.31
C GLU A 464 0.35 -10.08 6.94
N ALA A 465 -0.80 -9.40 6.99
CA ALA A 465 -2.13 -9.98 6.82
C ALA A 465 -2.32 -10.69 5.47
N HIS A 466 -2.02 -10.03 4.36
CA HIS A 466 -2.17 -10.61 3.01
C HIS A 466 -1.18 -11.75 2.76
N GLY A 467 0.10 -11.57 3.18
CA GLY A 467 1.10 -12.63 3.05
C GLY A 467 0.73 -13.87 3.86
N LYS A 468 0.15 -13.70 5.03
CA LYS A 468 -0.36 -14.82 5.86
C LYS A 468 -1.60 -15.46 5.24
N GLY A 469 -2.51 -14.64 4.69
CA GLY A 469 -3.67 -15.10 3.93
C GLY A 469 -3.27 -15.97 2.74
N ALA A 470 -2.30 -15.52 1.96
CA ALA A 470 -1.76 -16.29 0.84
C ALA A 470 -1.05 -17.58 1.28
N ALA A 471 -0.31 -17.55 2.40
CA ALA A 471 0.40 -18.72 2.91
C ALA A 471 -0.56 -19.84 3.37
N PHE A 472 -1.67 -19.52 4.05
CA PHE A 472 -2.62 -20.54 4.44
C PHE A 472 -3.39 -21.10 3.23
N GLN A 473 -3.72 -20.27 2.24
CA GLN A 473 -4.31 -20.73 0.98
C GLN A 473 -3.38 -21.69 0.25
N TYR A 474 -2.11 -21.33 0.09
CA TYR A 474 -1.10 -22.20 -0.52
C TYR A 474 -1.01 -23.56 0.18
N THR A 475 -0.92 -23.58 1.50
CA THR A 475 -0.77 -24.82 2.27
C THR A 475 -2.03 -25.68 2.20
N TYR A 476 -3.21 -25.08 2.28
CA TYR A 476 -4.50 -25.76 2.14
C TYR A 476 -4.63 -26.40 0.74
N PHE A 477 -4.29 -25.68 -0.33
CA PHE A 477 -4.34 -26.17 -1.70
C PHE A 477 -3.33 -27.30 -1.93
N LYS A 478 -2.16 -27.24 -1.30
CA LYS A 478 -1.19 -28.31 -1.31
C LYS A 478 -1.74 -29.58 -0.69
N ASP A 479 -2.35 -29.49 0.48
CA ASP A 479 -2.90 -30.64 1.20
C ASP A 479 -4.11 -31.24 0.45
N ALA A 480 -4.87 -30.42 -0.27
CA ALA A 480 -5.91 -30.86 -1.19
C ALA A 480 -5.35 -31.51 -2.50
N GLY A 481 -4.03 -31.46 -2.71
CA GLY A 481 -3.39 -31.98 -3.92
C GLY A 481 -3.72 -31.18 -5.17
N ALA A 482 -4.02 -29.86 -5.02
CA ALA A 482 -4.36 -28.96 -6.11
C ALA A 482 -3.17 -28.65 -7.04
N PHE A 483 -1.97 -29.01 -6.64
CA PHE A 483 -0.77 -28.88 -7.45
C PHE A 483 0.30 -29.91 -7.10
N THR A 484 1.24 -30.09 -8.01
CA THR A 484 2.48 -30.85 -7.81
C THR A 484 3.69 -29.97 -8.11
N VAL A 485 4.86 -30.32 -7.58
CA VAL A 485 6.12 -29.61 -7.86
C VAL A 485 7.00 -30.48 -8.75
N GLU A 486 7.31 -29.97 -9.94
CA GLU A 486 8.11 -30.62 -10.97
C GLU A 486 9.39 -29.78 -11.22
N SER A 487 10.55 -30.30 -10.80
CA SER A 487 11.82 -29.56 -10.94
C SER A 487 11.81 -28.12 -10.42
N GLY A 488 11.14 -27.90 -9.29
CA GLY A 488 11.02 -26.58 -8.64
C GLY A 488 9.88 -25.70 -9.17
N LYS A 489 9.15 -26.13 -10.21
CA LYS A 489 7.98 -25.40 -10.75
C LYS A 489 6.68 -26.12 -10.42
N TYR A 490 5.61 -25.37 -10.34
CA TYR A 490 4.29 -25.83 -9.95
C TYR A 490 3.48 -26.23 -11.18
N ARG A 491 2.87 -27.42 -11.12
CA ARG A 491 1.86 -27.87 -12.07
C ARG A 491 0.51 -27.91 -11.36
N LEU A 492 -0.43 -27.09 -11.80
CA LEU A 492 -1.78 -27.00 -11.26
C LEU A 492 -2.68 -28.12 -11.77
N ASP A 493 -3.42 -28.74 -10.88
CA ASP A 493 -4.62 -29.52 -11.16
C ASP A 493 -5.83 -28.57 -10.97
N PHE A 494 -6.28 -27.98 -12.06
CA PHE A 494 -7.31 -26.94 -12.04
C PHE A 494 -8.63 -27.39 -11.41
N ALA A 495 -9.02 -28.65 -11.61
CA ALA A 495 -10.26 -29.16 -11.01
C ALA A 495 -10.15 -29.30 -9.50
N LYS A 496 -9.01 -29.75 -9.00
CA LYS A 496 -8.77 -29.83 -7.55
C LYS A 496 -8.58 -28.45 -6.94
N LEU A 497 -7.96 -27.50 -7.65
CA LEU A 497 -7.81 -26.13 -7.17
C LEU A 497 -9.18 -25.45 -7.02
N GLU A 498 -10.06 -25.59 -8.02
CA GLU A 498 -11.43 -25.10 -7.95
C GLU A 498 -12.19 -25.68 -6.74
N GLN A 499 -12.10 -27.00 -6.50
CA GLN A 499 -12.72 -27.62 -5.34
C GLN A 499 -12.11 -27.14 -4.03
N ALA A 500 -10.79 -26.99 -3.95
CA ALA A 500 -10.09 -26.53 -2.76
C ALA A 500 -10.43 -25.06 -2.42
N ILE A 501 -10.64 -24.21 -3.42
CA ILE A 501 -11.15 -22.83 -3.22
C ILE A 501 -12.53 -22.88 -2.56
N SER A 502 -13.44 -23.72 -3.03
CA SER A 502 -14.79 -23.87 -2.44
C SER A 502 -14.71 -24.40 -0.99
N ASP A 503 -13.89 -25.43 -0.76
CA ASP A 503 -13.75 -26.02 0.58
C ASP A 503 -13.12 -25.05 1.59
N LEU A 504 -12.09 -24.30 1.18
CA LEU A 504 -11.44 -23.30 2.03
C LEU A 504 -12.38 -22.13 2.33
N THR A 505 -13.14 -21.65 1.34
CA THR A 505 -14.16 -20.61 1.54
C THR A 505 -15.18 -21.06 2.59
N ARG A 506 -15.67 -22.29 2.52
CA ARG A 506 -16.55 -22.87 3.54
C ARG A 506 -15.92 -22.87 4.91
N ASP A 507 -14.71 -23.40 5.02
CA ASP A 507 -14.07 -23.63 6.31
C ASP A 507 -13.76 -22.32 7.04
N ILE A 508 -13.29 -21.28 6.31
CA ILE A 508 -12.98 -19.98 6.92
C ILE A 508 -14.25 -19.19 7.29
N VAL A 509 -15.31 -19.27 6.47
CA VAL A 509 -16.61 -18.66 6.80
C VAL A 509 -17.22 -19.31 8.04
N VAL A 510 -17.11 -20.62 8.21
CA VAL A 510 -17.57 -21.32 9.42
C VAL A 510 -16.75 -20.91 10.65
N ILE A 511 -15.42 -20.79 10.53
CA ILE A 511 -14.57 -20.31 11.64
C ILE A 511 -15.00 -18.91 12.10
N GLN A 512 -15.22 -18.00 11.16
CA GLN A 512 -15.68 -16.64 11.46
C GLN A 512 -17.11 -16.63 12.03
N GLY A 513 -18.01 -17.41 11.46
CA GLY A 513 -19.42 -17.46 11.89
C GLY A 513 -19.61 -18.09 13.27
N ASP A 514 -18.77 -19.05 13.64
CA ASP A 514 -18.72 -19.64 15.01
C ASP A 514 -18.11 -18.64 16.02
N GLY A 515 -17.30 -17.67 15.58
CA GLY A 515 -16.56 -16.75 16.45
C GLY A 515 -15.58 -17.49 17.37
N ASP A 516 -15.02 -18.60 16.91
CA ASP A 516 -14.19 -19.50 17.70
C ASP A 516 -12.71 -19.15 17.55
N TYR A 517 -12.19 -18.40 18.51
CA TYR A 517 -10.79 -17.96 18.56
C TYR A 517 -9.80 -19.14 18.53
N GLU A 518 -10.05 -20.21 19.31
CA GLU A 518 -9.12 -21.35 19.37
C GLU A 518 -9.09 -22.12 18.05
N LYS A 519 -10.23 -22.24 17.37
CA LYS A 519 -10.32 -22.86 16.05
C LYS A 519 -9.59 -22.01 14.99
N ALA A 520 -9.77 -20.69 15.02
CA ALA A 520 -9.03 -19.77 14.15
C ALA A 520 -7.51 -19.87 14.37
N LYS A 521 -7.08 -19.89 15.63
CA LYS A 521 -5.68 -20.03 16.01
C LYS A 521 -5.08 -21.37 15.56
N ALA A 522 -5.81 -22.46 15.75
CA ALA A 522 -5.40 -23.78 15.30
C ALA A 522 -5.28 -23.83 13.76
N PHE A 523 -6.25 -23.27 13.04
CA PHE A 523 -6.25 -23.17 11.59
C PHE A 523 -5.03 -22.38 11.07
N LEU A 524 -4.78 -21.20 11.59
CA LEU A 524 -3.60 -20.40 11.22
C LEU A 524 -2.29 -21.12 11.58
N GLY A 525 -2.23 -21.79 12.73
CA GLY A 525 -1.07 -22.59 13.15
C GLY A 525 -0.80 -23.78 12.25
N GLU A 526 -1.83 -24.37 11.64
CA GLU A 526 -1.73 -25.48 10.71
C GLU A 526 -1.35 -25.04 9.30
N TYR A 527 -2.01 -23.99 8.77
CA TYR A 527 -1.94 -23.61 7.36
C TYR A 527 -1.09 -22.38 7.07
N ALA A 528 -0.97 -21.41 7.97
CA ALA A 528 -0.22 -20.17 7.70
C ALA A 528 1.29 -20.35 7.84
N LYS A 529 1.86 -21.21 6.99
CA LYS A 529 3.30 -21.54 6.95
C LYS A 529 3.75 -21.86 5.53
N LEU A 530 5.03 -21.66 5.26
CA LEU A 530 5.65 -22.01 3.99
C LEU A 530 6.50 -23.26 4.12
N ASP A 531 6.33 -24.20 3.20
CA ASP A 531 7.24 -25.31 3.04
C ASP A 531 8.51 -24.92 2.28
N ALA A 532 9.47 -25.82 2.18
CA ALA A 532 10.74 -25.58 1.51
C ALA A 532 10.56 -25.24 0.01
N ASN A 533 9.53 -25.76 -0.66
CA ASN A 533 9.28 -25.47 -2.07
C ASN A 533 8.84 -24.02 -2.25
N ALA A 534 7.89 -23.54 -1.42
CA ALA A 534 7.43 -22.15 -1.46
C ALA A 534 8.56 -21.17 -1.08
N GLN A 535 9.34 -21.49 -0.04
CA GLN A 535 10.48 -20.65 0.37
C GLN A 535 11.53 -20.57 -0.76
N ASN A 536 11.87 -21.68 -1.42
CA ASN A 536 12.82 -21.67 -2.52
C ASN A 536 12.28 -20.94 -3.75
N ALA A 537 10.99 -21.08 -4.04
CA ALA A 537 10.35 -20.36 -5.14
C ALA A 537 10.40 -18.86 -4.91
N ILE A 538 10.01 -18.39 -3.72
CA ILE A 538 10.09 -16.96 -3.35
C ILE A 538 11.54 -16.46 -3.41
N ALA A 539 12.50 -17.22 -2.87
CA ALA A 539 13.91 -16.85 -2.88
C ALA A 539 14.51 -16.78 -4.32
N SER A 540 13.95 -17.50 -5.28
CA SER A 540 14.39 -17.45 -6.69
C SER A 540 13.95 -16.18 -7.42
N LEU A 541 12.97 -15.42 -6.90
CA LEU A 541 12.37 -14.24 -7.53
C LEU A 541 13.18 -12.94 -7.34
N THR A 542 14.39 -13.02 -6.79
CA THR A 542 15.22 -11.83 -6.49
C THR A 542 15.64 -11.02 -7.72
N HIS A 543 15.58 -11.62 -8.91
CA HIS A 543 15.86 -10.94 -10.18
C HIS A 543 14.66 -10.12 -10.71
N LEU A 544 13.48 -10.29 -10.12
CA LEU A 544 12.28 -9.54 -10.46
C LEU A 544 12.06 -8.38 -9.48
N PRO A 545 11.56 -7.25 -9.95
CA PRO A 545 11.22 -6.15 -9.08
C PRO A 545 10.18 -6.58 -8.03
N VAL A 546 10.25 -5.96 -6.85
CA VAL A 546 9.27 -6.17 -5.77
C VAL A 546 8.01 -5.37 -6.06
N ASP A 547 8.20 -4.11 -6.51
CA ASP A 547 7.10 -3.25 -6.90
C ASP A 547 7.47 -2.35 -8.09
N ILE A 548 6.58 -1.44 -8.44
CA ILE A 548 6.77 -0.45 -9.49
C ILE A 548 7.09 0.92 -8.90
N GLN A 549 7.81 1.74 -9.67
CA GLN A 549 7.90 3.18 -9.50
C GLN A 549 7.10 3.82 -10.62
N PRO A 550 5.88 4.31 -10.35
CA PRO A 550 5.09 4.99 -11.36
C PRO A 550 5.68 6.36 -11.69
N VAL A 551 5.72 6.69 -12.97
CA VAL A 551 6.06 8.02 -13.46
C VAL A 551 4.84 8.60 -14.15
N TYR A 552 4.35 9.72 -13.65
CA TYR A 552 3.18 10.42 -14.17
C TYR A 552 3.60 11.65 -14.96
N GLU A 553 2.79 12.05 -15.93
CA GLU A 553 2.95 13.35 -16.58
C GLU A 553 2.58 14.47 -15.60
N ASP A 554 3.32 15.58 -15.62
CA ASP A 554 3.04 16.74 -14.76
C ASP A 554 1.70 17.40 -15.13
N GLU A 555 1.35 17.40 -16.41
CA GLU A 555 0.09 17.91 -16.98
C GLU A 555 -0.49 16.91 -17.98
N ILE A 556 -1.82 16.74 -17.98
CA ILE A 556 -2.55 15.85 -18.88
C ILE A 556 -3.33 16.64 -19.95
#